data_7ed2b16886003459e4701d8aa0480864
#
_entry.id   7ed2b16886003459e4701d8aa0480864
#
_cell.length_a   1.000
_cell.length_b   1.000
_cell.length_c   1.000
_cell.angle_alpha   90.00
_cell.angle_beta   90.00
_cell.angle_gamma   90.00
#
_symmetry.space_group_name_H-M   'P 1'
#
loop_
_entity.id
_entity.type
_entity.pdbx_description
1 polymer ?
#
loop_
_entity_poly.entity_id
_entity_poly.type
_entity_poly.pdbx_seq_one_letter_code
_entity_poly.pdbx_strand_id
1 'polypeptide(L)'
;MERVIKLLRELISEGEKILEATGGDSAAAVQRANIWGGRSCDLIEQTFSTDLAKGFTKSGAIPPGLMETKDQLKIHLKGKIEYLRCLSEDINKHHDYWIEKLSVNQMKRDGGKLDSVQIVTRMCKGFQRAAKRLGEGYRGREPFEISDEYDVQHLMHGLLEIFFDDVRREEWTPSYAGGTSRMDFLLKSEKIVLEIKKMRPGLSNKELGDQLIVDVDRYKEHPDCHTLMCLVYDPEGDVSSPRGFEKDLSGQKEKLQVKVVVTSA
;
A
#
# COMPACT_ATOMS: atom_id res chain seq x y z
N MET A 1 4.65 -6.60 -0.18
CA MET A 1 5.71 -6.76 0.83
C MET A 1 6.43 -8.10 0.68
N GLU A 2 5.75 -9.25 0.61
CA GLU A 2 6.37 -10.58 0.45
C GLU A 2 7.36 -10.65 -0.73
N ARG A 3 7.01 -10.05 -1.88
CA ARG A 3 7.91 -9.99 -3.05
C ARG A 3 9.22 -9.26 -2.75
N VAL A 4 9.18 -8.21 -1.95
CA VAL A 4 10.36 -7.41 -1.56
C VAL A 4 11.26 -8.21 -0.62
N ILE A 5 10.68 -8.87 0.38
CA ILE A 5 11.40 -9.74 1.31
C ILE A 5 12.05 -10.91 0.56
N LYS A 6 11.33 -11.51 -0.39
CA LYS A 6 11.86 -12.57 -1.25
C LYS A 6 13.07 -12.08 -2.05
N LEU A 7 12.97 -10.89 -2.67
CA LEU A 7 14.07 -10.28 -3.43
C LEU A 7 15.31 -10.09 -2.56
N LEU A 8 15.17 -9.55 -1.34
CA LEU A 8 16.30 -9.37 -0.42
C LEU A 8 16.93 -10.70 -0.02
N ARG A 9 16.14 -11.74 0.23
CA ARG A 9 16.66 -13.08 0.53
C ARG A 9 17.44 -13.68 -0.64
N GLU A 10 16.97 -13.49 -1.87
CA GLU A 10 17.66 -13.93 -3.07
C GLU A 10 19.02 -13.21 -3.24
N LEU A 11 19.07 -11.89 -3.02
CA LEU A 11 20.30 -11.11 -3.07
C LEU A 11 21.29 -11.54 -1.98
N ILE A 12 20.84 -11.78 -0.75
CA ILE A 12 21.65 -12.28 0.36
C ILE A 12 22.26 -13.64 -0.01
N SER A 13 21.43 -14.60 -0.42
CA SER A 13 21.88 -15.95 -0.78
C SER A 13 22.89 -15.96 -1.92
N GLU A 14 22.72 -15.09 -2.91
CA GLU A 14 23.68 -14.96 -4.00
C GLU A 14 25.01 -14.35 -3.52
N GLY A 15 24.97 -13.31 -2.66
CA GLY A 15 26.17 -12.73 -2.07
C GLY A 15 26.95 -13.75 -1.23
N GLU A 16 26.26 -14.59 -0.47
CA GLU A 16 26.85 -15.67 0.34
C GLU A 16 27.58 -16.70 -0.54
N LYS A 17 26.96 -17.13 -1.65
CA LYS A 17 27.59 -18.04 -2.61
C LYS A 17 28.85 -17.45 -3.23
N ILE A 18 28.84 -16.16 -3.55
CA ILE A 18 30.05 -15.46 -4.05
C ILE A 18 31.12 -15.41 -2.97
N LEU A 19 30.73 -15.15 -1.71
CA LEU A 19 31.66 -15.12 -0.56
C LEU A 19 32.33 -16.48 -0.34
N GLU A 20 31.56 -17.57 -0.40
CA GLU A 20 32.10 -18.94 -0.29
C GLU A 20 33.07 -19.26 -1.44
N ALA A 21 32.77 -18.81 -2.64
CA ALA A 21 33.58 -19.05 -3.84
C ALA A 21 34.89 -18.23 -3.88
N THR A 22 35.13 -17.31 -2.93
CA THR A 22 36.37 -16.50 -2.89
C THR A 22 37.66 -17.31 -2.60
N GLY A 23 37.53 -18.61 -2.28
CA GLY A 23 38.68 -19.54 -2.13
C GLY A 23 39.43 -19.87 -3.43
N GLY A 24 38.78 -19.71 -4.60
CA GLY A 24 39.31 -20.05 -5.93
C GLY A 24 40.04 -18.89 -6.63
N ASP A 25 39.75 -18.76 -7.95
CA ASP A 25 40.30 -17.68 -8.80
C ASP A 25 39.83 -16.31 -8.32
N SER A 26 40.80 -15.49 -7.91
CA SER A 26 40.60 -14.18 -7.29
C SER A 26 39.97 -13.18 -8.27
N ALA A 27 40.36 -13.19 -9.55
CA ALA A 27 39.88 -12.24 -10.56
C ALA A 27 38.41 -12.50 -10.92
N ALA A 28 38.06 -13.75 -11.10
CA ALA A 28 36.68 -14.15 -11.37
C ALA A 28 35.73 -13.89 -10.18
N ALA A 29 36.25 -14.04 -8.94
CA ALA A 29 35.48 -13.73 -7.75
C ALA A 29 35.22 -12.22 -7.59
N VAL A 30 36.22 -11.37 -7.86
CA VAL A 30 36.08 -9.91 -7.86
C VAL A 30 35.08 -9.46 -8.91
N GLN A 31 35.14 -10.00 -10.12
CA GLN A 31 34.22 -9.65 -11.19
C GLN A 31 32.76 -10.01 -10.80
N ARG A 32 32.51 -11.20 -10.26
CA ARG A 32 31.18 -11.62 -9.79
C ARG A 32 30.67 -10.73 -8.66
N ALA A 33 31.53 -10.37 -7.71
CA ALA A 33 31.18 -9.47 -6.61
C ALA A 33 30.78 -8.07 -7.09
N ASN A 34 31.49 -7.53 -8.08
CA ASN A 34 31.18 -6.22 -8.68
C ASN A 34 29.85 -6.25 -9.44
N ILE A 35 29.60 -7.28 -10.25
CA ILE A 35 28.32 -7.45 -10.96
C ILE A 35 27.16 -7.59 -9.98
N TRP A 36 27.29 -8.46 -8.98
CA TRP A 36 26.28 -8.63 -7.93
C TRP A 36 26.04 -7.35 -7.14
N GLY A 37 27.12 -6.65 -6.75
CA GLY A 37 27.05 -5.40 -6.00
C GLY A 37 26.35 -4.28 -6.79
N GLY A 38 26.68 -4.11 -8.07
CA GLY A 38 26.02 -3.16 -8.97
C GLY A 38 24.54 -3.46 -9.14
N ARG A 39 24.19 -4.70 -9.50
CA ARG A 39 22.80 -5.15 -9.64
C ARG A 39 22.00 -4.99 -8.34
N SER A 40 22.59 -5.32 -7.21
CA SER A 40 21.95 -5.15 -5.90
C SER A 40 21.71 -3.68 -5.57
N CYS A 41 22.66 -2.80 -5.89
CA CYS A 41 22.52 -1.35 -5.73
C CYS A 41 21.36 -0.80 -6.56
N ASP A 42 21.29 -1.16 -7.85
CA ASP A 42 20.24 -0.75 -8.77
C ASP A 42 18.85 -1.24 -8.29
N LEU A 43 18.76 -2.49 -7.84
CA LEU A 43 17.53 -3.06 -7.31
C LEU A 43 17.08 -2.38 -6.01
N ILE A 44 18.02 -2.03 -5.11
CA ILE A 44 17.73 -1.27 -3.88
C ILE A 44 17.25 0.13 -4.24
N GLU A 45 17.93 0.81 -5.17
CA GLU A 45 17.51 2.14 -5.62
C GLU A 45 16.13 2.11 -6.26
N GLN A 46 15.90 1.13 -7.15
CA GLN A 46 14.61 0.94 -7.81
C GLN A 46 13.50 0.48 -6.86
N THR A 47 13.76 -0.25 -5.81
CA THR A 47 12.75 -0.77 -4.91
C THR A 47 12.47 0.18 -3.76
N PHE A 48 13.50 0.77 -3.20
CA PHE A 48 13.41 1.55 -1.96
C PHE A 48 13.73 3.04 -2.18
N SER A 49 15.00 3.41 -2.27
CA SER A 49 15.45 4.80 -2.48
C SER A 49 16.94 4.90 -2.82
N THR A 50 17.30 6.03 -3.42
CA THR A 50 18.71 6.40 -3.66
C THR A 50 19.55 6.45 -2.37
N ASP A 51 18.96 6.85 -1.25
CA ASP A 51 19.69 6.94 0.03
C ASP A 51 20.04 5.56 0.58
N LEU A 52 19.14 4.58 0.47
CA LEU A 52 19.43 3.20 0.84
C LEU A 52 20.43 2.55 -0.11
N ALA A 53 20.39 2.85 -1.40
CA ALA A 53 21.38 2.41 -2.38
C ALA A 53 22.76 3.00 -2.06
N LYS A 54 22.86 4.29 -1.68
CA LYS A 54 24.10 4.91 -1.19
C LYS A 54 24.61 4.24 0.09
N GLY A 55 23.72 3.91 1.03
CA GLY A 55 24.07 3.15 2.25
C GLY A 55 24.64 1.78 1.90
N PHE A 56 24.01 1.04 0.98
CA PHE A 56 24.53 -0.23 0.49
C PHE A 56 25.89 -0.08 -0.22
N THR A 57 26.08 0.96 -1.01
CA THR A 57 27.36 1.22 -1.67
C THR A 57 28.49 1.47 -0.66
N LYS A 58 28.18 2.18 0.44
CA LYS A 58 29.14 2.47 1.51
C LYS A 58 29.39 1.28 2.42
N SER A 59 28.45 0.33 2.54
CA SER A 59 28.61 -0.87 3.35
C SER A 59 29.71 -1.76 2.78
N GLY A 60 30.70 -2.10 3.62
CA GLY A 60 31.86 -2.84 3.16
C GLY A 60 32.81 -2.07 2.24
N ALA A 61 32.71 -0.72 2.20
CA ALA A 61 33.55 0.10 1.36
C ALA A 61 35.05 -0.08 1.73
N ILE A 62 35.84 -0.44 0.73
CA ILE A 62 37.29 -0.48 0.79
C ILE A 62 37.81 0.76 0.07
N PRO A 63 38.82 1.49 0.62
CA PRO A 63 39.36 2.63 -0.07
C PRO A 63 39.85 2.30 -1.49
N PRO A 64 39.70 3.24 -2.45
CA PRO A 64 40.15 3.02 -3.82
C PRO A 64 41.66 2.64 -3.86
N GLY A 65 41.98 1.59 -4.64
CA GLY A 65 43.34 1.10 -4.78
C GLY A 65 43.78 0.01 -3.80
N LEU A 66 42.90 -0.39 -2.85
CA LEU A 66 43.22 -1.42 -1.84
C LEU A 66 42.53 -2.78 -2.07
N MET A 67 41.77 -2.98 -3.15
CA MET A 67 41.12 -4.25 -3.43
C MET A 67 42.05 -5.26 -4.14
N GLU A 68 43.17 -5.54 -3.52
CA GLU A 68 44.18 -6.45 -4.09
C GLU A 68 44.22 -7.83 -3.39
N THR A 69 43.54 -8.00 -2.27
CA THR A 69 43.62 -9.25 -1.50
C THR A 69 42.26 -9.95 -1.36
N LYS A 70 42.31 -11.30 -1.25
CA LYS A 70 41.11 -12.13 -1.00
C LYS A 70 40.39 -11.75 0.29
N ASP A 71 41.12 -11.32 1.32
CA ASP A 71 40.52 -10.96 2.60
C ASP A 71 39.78 -9.64 2.55
N GLN A 72 40.26 -8.67 1.76
CA GLN A 72 39.57 -7.42 1.50
C GLN A 72 38.27 -7.65 0.74
N LEU A 73 38.25 -8.54 -0.26
CA LEU A 73 37.05 -8.93 -0.96
C LEU A 73 36.00 -9.56 -0.03
N LYS A 74 36.46 -10.44 0.91
CA LYS A 74 35.58 -11.04 1.92
C LYS A 74 34.97 -9.99 2.84
N ILE A 75 35.76 -9.02 3.32
CA ILE A 75 35.27 -7.93 4.17
C ILE A 75 34.22 -7.11 3.42
N HIS A 76 34.48 -6.76 2.16
CA HIS A 76 33.58 -6.02 1.31
C HIS A 76 32.24 -6.75 1.12
N LEU A 77 32.28 -8.03 0.77
CA LEU A 77 31.08 -8.85 0.59
C LEU A 77 30.29 -9.02 1.89
N LYS A 78 30.98 -9.31 3.00
CA LYS A 78 30.36 -9.43 4.33
C LYS A 78 29.60 -8.16 4.71
N GLY A 79 30.22 -6.98 4.53
CA GLY A 79 29.57 -5.70 4.83
C GLY A 79 28.31 -5.46 4.02
N LYS A 80 28.31 -5.80 2.74
CA LYS A 80 27.14 -5.67 1.88
C LYS A 80 26.03 -6.67 2.21
N ILE A 81 26.40 -7.92 2.49
CA ILE A 81 25.44 -8.96 2.91
C ILE A 81 24.78 -8.57 4.23
N GLU A 82 25.57 -8.09 5.19
CA GLU A 82 25.05 -7.65 6.48
C GLU A 82 24.08 -6.45 6.34
N TYR A 83 24.41 -5.50 5.47
CA TYR A 83 23.48 -4.40 5.17
C TYR A 83 22.13 -4.90 4.67
N LEU A 84 22.12 -5.89 3.76
CA LEU A 84 20.88 -6.48 3.24
C LEU A 84 20.09 -7.23 4.32
N ARG A 85 20.80 -7.90 5.26
CA ARG A 85 20.17 -8.59 6.40
C ARG A 85 19.51 -7.58 7.33
N CYS A 86 20.23 -6.53 7.75
CA CYS A 86 19.68 -5.48 8.59
C CYS A 86 18.46 -4.81 7.93
N LEU A 87 18.52 -4.53 6.63
CA LEU A 87 17.39 -3.98 5.89
C LEU A 87 16.18 -4.94 5.89
N SER A 88 16.42 -6.24 5.68
CA SER A 88 15.37 -7.26 5.71
C SER A 88 14.73 -7.41 7.09
N GLU A 89 15.52 -7.34 8.15
CA GLU A 89 15.05 -7.38 9.55
C GLU A 89 14.23 -6.13 9.89
N ASP A 90 14.69 -4.95 9.50
CA ASP A 90 13.96 -3.70 9.72
C ASP A 90 12.61 -3.69 9.00
N ILE A 91 12.56 -4.21 7.76
CA ILE A 91 11.30 -4.37 7.02
C ILE A 91 10.33 -5.32 7.74
N ASN A 92 10.83 -6.44 8.27
CA ASN A 92 10.01 -7.39 9.01
C ASN A 92 9.49 -6.79 10.33
N LYS A 93 10.34 -6.03 11.04
CA LYS A 93 10.00 -5.42 12.33
C LYS A 93 9.05 -4.23 12.19
N HIS A 94 9.20 -3.45 11.14
CA HIS A 94 8.44 -2.21 10.88
C HIS A 94 7.61 -2.32 9.59
N HIS A 95 6.88 -3.40 9.44
CA HIS A 95 6.17 -3.78 8.21
C HIS A 95 5.23 -2.67 7.68
N ASP A 96 4.42 -2.08 8.56
CA ASP A 96 3.44 -1.06 8.16
C ASP A 96 4.11 0.25 7.70
N TYR A 97 5.18 0.66 8.37
CA TYR A 97 6.01 1.80 7.96
C TYR A 97 6.59 1.60 6.55
N TRP A 98 7.10 0.39 6.27
CA TRP A 98 7.68 0.09 4.97
C TRP A 98 6.64 -0.04 3.85
N ILE A 99 5.43 -0.52 4.14
CA ILE A 99 4.32 -0.50 3.17
C ILE A 99 4.04 0.94 2.74
N GLU A 100 3.92 1.85 3.69
CA GLU A 100 3.65 3.27 3.41
C GLU A 100 4.81 3.90 2.62
N LYS A 101 6.04 3.69 3.05
CA LYS A 101 7.24 4.25 2.41
C LYS A 101 7.46 3.75 0.99
N LEU A 102 7.25 2.45 0.73
CA LEU A 102 7.36 1.86 -0.60
C LEU A 102 6.27 2.38 -1.54
N SER A 103 5.06 2.56 -1.05
CA SER A 103 3.96 3.16 -1.81
C SER A 103 4.29 4.59 -2.24
N VAL A 104 4.86 5.40 -1.36
CA VAL A 104 5.31 6.79 -1.67
C VAL A 104 6.42 6.81 -2.72
N ASN A 105 7.37 5.89 -2.62
CA ASN A 105 8.50 5.83 -3.56
C ASN A 105 8.05 5.37 -4.96
N GLN A 106 7.11 4.45 -5.05
CA GLN A 106 6.50 4.03 -6.31
C GLN A 106 5.76 5.20 -6.98
N MET A 107 5.06 6.01 -6.20
CA MET A 107 4.39 7.24 -6.68
C MET A 107 5.36 8.27 -7.28
N LYS A 108 6.53 8.45 -6.68
CA LYS A 108 7.54 9.38 -7.19
C LYS A 108 8.15 8.93 -8.52
N ARG A 109 8.19 7.63 -8.79
CA ARG A 109 8.74 7.04 -10.03
C ARG A 109 7.79 7.11 -11.20
N ASP A 110 6.50 6.93 -10.93
CA ASP A 110 5.45 7.01 -11.95
C ASP A 110 5.15 8.46 -12.39
N GLY A 111 6.12 9.35 -12.21
CA GLY A 111 6.04 10.76 -12.61
C GLY A 111 5.12 11.60 -11.71
N GLY A 112 4.89 11.14 -10.47
CA GLY A 112 4.03 11.84 -9.52
C GLY A 112 2.53 11.69 -9.80
N LYS A 113 2.14 10.93 -10.81
CA LYS A 113 0.75 10.59 -11.05
C LYS A 113 0.32 9.52 -10.05
N LEU A 114 -0.35 9.95 -9.01
CA LEU A 114 -1.07 9.04 -8.11
C LEU A 114 -2.11 8.29 -8.95
N ASP A 115 -2.05 6.96 -8.94
CA ASP A 115 -3.17 6.14 -9.41
C ASP A 115 -4.41 6.49 -8.60
N SER A 116 -5.52 6.75 -9.26
CA SER A 116 -6.77 7.17 -8.63
C SER A 116 -7.23 6.21 -7.52
N VAL A 117 -7.02 4.90 -7.71
CA VAL A 117 -7.29 3.88 -6.68
C VAL A 117 -6.41 4.07 -5.44
N GLN A 118 -5.15 4.47 -5.62
CA GLN A 118 -4.23 4.74 -4.51
C GLN A 118 -4.62 6.02 -3.76
N ILE A 119 -5.07 7.06 -4.48
CA ILE A 119 -5.58 8.30 -3.87
C ILE A 119 -6.76 7.98 -2.97
N VAL A 120 -7.81 7.32 -3.51
CA VAL A 120 -9.00 6.96 -2.75
C VAL A 120 -8.65 6.04 -1.57
N THR A 121 -7.74 5.08 -1.78
CA THR A 121 -7.27 4.20 -0.68
C THR A 121 -6.64 5.00 0.47
N ARG A 122 -5.84 6.03 0.17
CA ARG A 122 -5.23 6.88 1.19
C ARG A 122 -6.25 7.71 1.93
N MET A 123 -7.24 8.24 1.21
CA MET A 123 -8.36 8.95 1.83
C MET A 123 -9.10 8.05 2.80
N CYS A 124 -9.47 6.84 2.37
CA CYS A 124 -10.14 5.86 3.23
C CYS A 124 -9.31 5.56 4.49
N LYS A 125 -8.03 5.23 4.34
CA LYS A 125 -7.13 4.95 5.49
C LYS A 125 -6.89 6.14 6.40
N GLY A 126 -6.93 7.35 5.86
CA GLY A 126 -6.76 8.59 6.62
C GLY A 126 -8.05 9.14 7.22
N PHE A 127 -9.19 8.59 6.84
CA PHE A 127 -10.51 9.14 7.14
C PHE A 127 -10.74 9.31 8.65
N GLN A 128 -10.47 8.27 9.45
CA GLN A 128 -10.62 8.33 10.91
C GLN A 128 -9.80 9.45 11.55
N ARG A 129 -8.56 9.67 11.09
CA ARG A 129 -7.73 10.76 11.61
C ARG A 129 -8.29 12.14 11.26
N ALA A 130 -8.82 12.29 10.04
CA ALA A 130 -9.47 13.53 9.62
C ALA A 130 -10.75 13.78 10.41
N ALA A 131 -11.60 12.77 10.54
CA ALA A 131 -12.83 12.83 11.34
C ALA A 131 -12.54 13.20 12.80
N LYS A 132 -11.57 12.55 13.44
CA LYS A 132 -11.14 12.86 14.81
C LYS A 132 -10.67 14.31 14.95
N ARG A 133 -9.86 14.79 14.01
CA ARG A 133 -9.35 16.17 14.03
C ARG A 133 -10.46 17.20 13.92
N LEU A 134 -11.45 16.97 13.08
CA LEU A 134 -12.63 17.83 12.94
C LEU A 134 -13.55 17.76 14.15
N GLY A 135 -13.66 16.58 14.77
CA GLY A 135 -14.41 16.35 16.01
C GLY A 135 -13.80 16.99 17.26
N GLU A 136 -12.51 17.37 17.25
CA GLU A 136 -11.88 18.09 18.38
C GLU A 136 -12.37 19.54 18.52
N GLY A 137 -13.06 20.08 17.51
CA GLY A 137 -13.48 21.47 17.47
C GLY A 137 -12.31 22.46 17.43
N TYR A 138 -12.60 23.75 17.26
CA TYR A 138 -11.57 24.80 17.26
C TYR A 138 -12.11 26.13 17.77
N ARG A 139 -11.47 26.72 18.79
CA ARG A 139 -11.76 28.06 19.31
C ARG A 139 -13.25 28.31 19.66
N GLY A 140 -13.90 27.35 20.29
CA GLY A 140 -15.31 27.47 20.71
C GLY A 140 -16.33 27.30 19.58
N ARG A 141 -15.89 26.83 18.40
CA ARG A 141 -16.80 26.37 17.35
C ARG A 141 -17.26 24.95 17.63
N GLU A 142 -18.49 24.65 17.25
CA GLU A 142 -19.00 23.29 17.38
C GLU A 142 -18.15 22.32 16.54
N PRO A 143 -17.81 21.15 17.11
CA PRO A 143 -17.10 20.12 16.39
C PRO A 143 -17.96 19.55 15.26
N PHE A 144 -17.31 19.04 14.20
CA PHE A 144 -17.99 18.23 13.20
C PHE A 144 -18.20 16.82 13.76
N GLU A 145 -19.43 16.46 14.04
CA GLU A 145 -19.79 15.15 14.54
C GLU A 145 -20.25 14.24 13.40
N ILE A 146 -19.76 13.00 13.40
CA ILE A 146 -20.20 11.96 12.47
C ILE A 146 -21.21 11.08 13.17
N SER A 147 -22.49 11.42 13.03
CA SER A 147 -23.62 10.72 13.65
C SER A 147 -24.07 9.52 12.83
N ASP A 148 -24.11 9.65 11.52
CA ASP A 148 -24.59 8.62 10.61
C ASP A 148 -23.70 8.42 9.36
N GLU A 149 -24.14 7.61 8.43
CA GLU A 149 -23.46 7.30 7.18
C GLU A 149 -23.41 8.50 6.22
N TYR A 150 -24.42 9.38 6.28
CA TYR A 150 -24.46 10.60 5.46
C TYR A 150 -23.37 11.60 5.84
N ASP A 151 -23.03 11.70 7.14
CA ASP A 151 -21.94 12.54 7.61
C ASP A 151 -20.60 12.02 7.08
N VAL A 152 -20.41 10.68 7.05
CA VAL A 152 -19.23 10.05 6.45
C VAL A 152 -19.15 10.39 4.95
N GLN A 153 -20.27 10.26 4.23
CA GLN A 153 -20.35 10.60 2.82
C GLN A 153 -20.07 12.10 2.59
N HIS A 154 -20.62 12.97 3.45
CA HIS A 154 -20.42 14.42 3.32
C HIS A 154 -18.94 14.81 3.44
N LEU A 155 -18.25 14.31 4.46
CA LEU A 155 -16.81 14.55 4.62
C LEU A 155 -16.00 13.95 3.47
N MET A 156 -16.32 12.71 3.07
CA MET A 156 -15.62 12.03 1.96
C MET A 156 -15.82 12.78 0.64
N HIS A 157 -16.99 13.33 0.39
CA HIS A 157 -17.26 14.13 -0.81
C HIS A 157 -16.30 15.32 -0.90
N GLY A 158 -16.18 16.12 0.17
CA GLY A 158 -15.24 17.24 0.19
C GLY A 158 -13.79 16.81 -0.02
N LEU A 159 -13.38 15.63 0.47
CA LEU A 159 -12.04 15.10 0.24
C LEU A 159 -11.84 14.64 -1.22
N LEU A 160 -12.85 14.05 -1.85
CA LEU A 160 -12.79 13.60 -3.24
C LEU A 160 -12.67 14.78 -4.21
N GLU A 161 -13.41 15.87 -4.00
CA GLU A 161 -13.37 17.07 -4.83
C GLU A 161 -12.00 17.78 -4.85
N ILE A 162 -11.12 17.48 -3.88
CA ILE A 162 -9.73 18.00 -3.89
C ILE A 162 -8.90 17.35 -5.03
N PHE A 163 -9.23 16.13 -5.44
CA PHE A 163 -8.40 15.33 -6.33
C PHE A 163 -9.09 14.93 -7.64
N PHE A 164 -10.42 15.00 -7.69
CA PHE A 164 -11.21 14.54 -8.83
C PHE A 164 -12.21 15.60 -9.29
N ASP A 165 -12.22 15.88 -10.60
CA ASP A 165 -13.07 16.91 -11.18
C ASP A 165 -14.50 16.44 -11.44
N ASP A 166 -14.74 15.13 -11.65
CA ASP A 166 -16.07 14.55 -11.95
C ASP A 166 -16.45 13.55 -10.85
N VAL A 167 -16.91 14.08 -9.71
CA VAL A 167 -17.42 13.30 -8.57
C VAL A 167 -18.94 13.33 -8.60
N ARG A 168 -19.56 12.19 -8.88
CA ARG A 168 -21.03 12.07 -8.94
C ARG A 168 -21.57 11.37 -7.73
N ARG A 169 -22.49 12.03 -7.04
CA ARG A 169 -23.21 11.47 -5.89
C ARG A 169 -24.52 10.85 -6.33
N GLU A 170 -24.92 9.79 -5.63
CA GLU A 170 -26.22 9.15 -5.75
C GLU A 170 -26.61 8.81 -7.20
N GLU A 171 -25.65 8.47 -8.06
CA GLU A 171 -25.96 8.04 -9.42
C GLU A 171 -26.66 6.68 -9.41
N TRP A 172 -27.66 6.53 -10.28
CA TRP A 172 -28.44 5.31 -10.32
C TRP A 172 -27.70 4.18 -11.01
N THR A 173 -27.71 3.01 -10.39
CA THR A 173 -27.27 1.80 -11.10
C THR A 173 -28.28 1.43 -12.18
N PRO A 174 -27.84 0.86 -13.32
CA PRO A 174 -28.75 0.21 -14.25
C PRO A 174 -29.63 -0.80 -13.53
N SER A 175 -30.92 -0.87 -13.91
CA SER A 175 -31.87 -1.81 -13.28
C SER A 175 -31.38 -3.25 -13.40
N TYR A 176 -31.13 -3.90 -12.26
CA TYR A 176 -30.80 -5.31 -12.19
C TYR A 176 -31.89 -6.04 -11.41
N ALA A 177 -32.49 -7.07 -12.03
CA ALA A 177 -33.60 -7.87 -11.45
C ALA A 177 -34.78 -7.02 -10.91
N GLY A 178 -35.08 -5.86 -11.56
CA GLY A 178 -36.19 -4.98 -11.17
C GLY A 178 -35.89 -4.03 -10.00
N GLY A 179 -34.69 -4.06 -9.43
CA GLY A 179 -34.23 -3.13 -8.40
C GLY A 179 -33.26 -2.09 -8.97
N THR A 180 -33.44 -0.83 -8.60
CA THR A 180 -32.46 0.24 -8.80
C THR A 180 -31.82 0.56 -7.47
N SER A 181 -30.50 0.76 -7.44
CA SER A 181 -29.76 1.19 -6.26
C SER A 181 -29.02 2.48 -6.58
N ARG A 182 -28.80 3.31 -5.59
CA ARG A 182 -27.94 4.49 -5.73
C ARG A 182 -26.55 4.15 -5.26
N MET A 183 -25.55 4.58 -6.04
CA MET A 183 -24.14 4.55 -5.63
C MET A 183 -23.86 5.76 -4.74
N ASP A 184 -23.05 5.60 -3.71
CA ASP A 184 -22.64 6.76 -2.91
C ASP A 184 -21.83 7.75 -3.76
N PHE A 185 -20.79 7.26 -4.44
CA PHE A 185 -19.97 8.07 -5.34
C PHE A 185 -19.53 7.28 -6.58
N LEU A 186 -19.60 7.95 -7.74
CA LEU A 186 -18.99 7.49 -8.98
C LEU A 186 -17.92 8.52 -9.42
N LEU A 187 -16.68 8.08 -9.50
CA LEU A 187 -15.59 8.79 -10.17
C LEU A 187 -15.56 8.30 -11.62
N LYS A 188 -16.32 8.97 -12.46
CA LYS A 188 -16.65 8.45 -13.80
C LYS A 188 -15.43 8.33 -14.71
N SER A 189 -14.58 9.32 -14.71
CA SER A 189 -13.35 9.34 -15.52
C SER A 189 -12.38 8.21 -15.12
N GLU A 190 -12.35 7.87 -13.83
CA GLU A 190 -11.49 6.86 -13.23
C GLU A 190 -12.11 5.47 -13.24
N LYS A 191 -13.42 5.39 -13.50
CA LYS A 191 -14.24 4.17 -13.43
C LYS A 191 -14.17 3.50 -12.06
N ILE A 192 -14.21 4.33 -11.01
CA ILE A 192 -14.21 3.90 -9.61
C ILE A 192 -15.56 4.23 -9.00
N VAL A 193 -16.20 3.24 -8.38
CA VAL A 193 -17.30 3.44 -7.45
C VAL A 193 -16.75 3.37 -6.04
N LEU A 194 -17.12 4.33 -5.19
CA LEU A 194 -16.85 4.31 -3.76
C LEU A 194 -18.16 4.15 -3.01
N GLU A 195 -18.28 3.04 -2.28
CA GLU A 195 -19.39 2.72 -1.39
C GLU A 195 -18.94 2.94 0.05
N ILE A 196 -19.79 3.52 0.87
CA ILE A 196 -19.53 3.86 2.26
C ILE A 196 -20.47 3.08 3.17
N LYS A 197 -19.92 2.52 4.21
CA LYS A 197 -20.67 1.91 5.31
C LYS A 197 -20.15 2.43 6.64
N LYS A 198 -21.06 2.77 7.53
CA LYS A 198 -20.73 3.12 8.92
C LYS A 198 -21.15 2.00 9.85
N MET A 199 -20.21 1.50 10.66
CA MET A 199 -20.55 0.62 11.77
C MET A 199 -21.43 1.34 12.78
N ARG A 200 -22.41 0.63 13.30
CA ARG A 200 -23.39 1.14 14.25
C ARG A 200 -23.81 0.04 15.22
N PRO A 201 -24.25 0.39 16.43
CA PRO A 201 -24.77 -0.60 17.38
C PRO A 201 -25.86 -1.46 16.75
N GLY A 202 -25.75 -2.77 16.90
CA GLY A 202 -26.69 -3.75 16.36
C GLY A 202 -26.38 -4.25 14.92
N LEU A 203 -25.43 -3.65 14.21
CA LEU A 203 -24.96 -4.18 12.92
C LEU A 203 -23.85 -5.20 13.17
N SER A 204 -24.09 -6.47 12.85
CA SER A 204 -23.07 -7.51 12.99
C SER A 204 -22.08 -7.49 11.82
N ASN A 205 -20.87 -8.02 12.05
CA ASN A 205 -19.86 -8.19 10.99
C ASN A 205 -20.38 -9.03 9.82
N LYS A 206 -21.24 -10.02 10.10
CA LYS A 206 -21.85 -10.84 9.06
C LYS A 206 -22.80 -10.01 8.20
N GLU A 207 -23.70 -9.26 8.81
CA GLU A 207 -24.66 -8.42 8.06
C GLU A 207 -23.93 -7.35 7.24
N LEU A 208 -22.89 -6.74 7.77
CA LEU A 208 -22.02 -5.82 7.02
C LEU A 208 -21.37 -6.51 5.82
N GLY A 209 -20.84 -7.73 6.01
CA GLY A 209 -20.28 -8.53 4.93
C GLY A 209 -21.30 -8.88 3.84
N ASP A 210 -22.50 -9.30 4.26
CA ASP A 210 -23.60 -9.62 3.35
C ASP A 210 -24.03 -8.40 2.51
N GLN A 211 -24.08 -7.20 3.12
CA GLN A 211 -24.36 -5.95 2.41
C GLN A 211 -23.30 -5.66 1.34
N LEU A 212 -21.99 -5.77 1.68
CA LEU A 212 -20.92 -5.54 0.72
C LEU A 212 -20.91 -6.57 -0.41
N ILE A 213 -21.25 -7.82 -0.15
CA ILE A 213 -21.38 -8.86 -1.20
C ILE A 213 -22.51 -8.49 -2.17
N VAL A 214 -23.63 -8.00 -1.67
CA VAL A 214 -24.76 -7.52 -2.50
C VAL A 214 -24.33 -6.31 -3.34
N ASP A 215 -23.54 -5.38 -2.77
CA ASP A 215 -23.04 -4.22 -3.51
C ASP A 215 -22.06 -4.66 -4.62
N VAL A 216 -21.16 -5.61 -4.35
CA VAL A 216 -20.28 -6.21 -5.38
C VAL A 216 -21.11 -6.80 -6.53
N ASP A 217 -22.15 -7.54 -6.22
CA ASP A 217 -23.02 -8.18 -7.23
C ASP A 217 -23.76 -7.15 -8.10
N ARG A 218 -24.15 -6.02 -7.51
CA ARG A 218 -24.81 -4.92 -8.22
C ARG A 218 -23.85 -4.17 -9.16
N TYR A 219 -22.63 -3.93 -8.72
CA TYR A 219 -21.69 -3.08 -9.45
C TYR A 219 -20.86 -3.82 -10.50
N LYS A 220 -20.79 -5.14 -10.47
CA LYS A 220 -20.01 -5.94 -11.45
C LYS A 220 -20.46 -5.75 -12.91
N GLU A 221 -21.74 -5.43 -13.13
CA GLU A 221 -22.30 -5.21 -14.46
C GLU A 221 -22.37 -3.73 -14.85
N HIS A 222 -21.95 -2.83 -13.97
CA HIS A 222 -22.00 -1.40 -14.25
C HIS A 222 -20.87 -0.99 -15.22
N PRO A 223 -21.19 -0.34 -16.37
CA PRO A 223 -20.20 -0.05 -17.42
C PRO A 223 -19.07 0.91 -16.97
N ASP A 224 -19.38 1.79 -16.02
CA ASP A 224 -18.41 2.76 -15.48
C ASP A 224 -17.82 2.33 -14.12
N CYS A 225 -17.95 1.05 -13.73
CA CYS A 225 -17.35 0.51 -12.51
C CYS A 225 -16.33 -0.59 -12.85
N HIS A 226 -15.06 -0.22 -12.90
CA HIS A 226 -13.98 -1.19 -13.03
C HIS A 226 -13.36 -1.52 -11.66
N THR A 227 -13.47 -0.59 -10.72
CA THR A 227 -13.02 -0.77 -9.34
C THR A 227 -14.13 -0.34 -8.39
N LEU A 228 -14.53 -1.24 -7.52
CA LEU A 228 -15.37 -0.93 -6.36
C LEU A 228 -14.49 -0.77 -5.14
N MET A 229 -14.53 0.42 -4.56
CA MET A 229 -13.90 0.72 -3.28
C MET A 229 -14.98 0.75 -2.21
N CYS A 230 -14.78 0.04 -1.10
CA CYS A 230 -15.70 0.07 0.02
C CYS A 230 -14.97 0.65 1.24
N LEU A 231 -15.45 1.78 1.75
CA LEU A 231 -15.01 2.34 3.03
C LEU A 231 -15.94 1.86 4.13
N VAL A 232 -15.42 1.14 5.10
CA VAL A 232 -16.09 0.81 6.35
C VAL A 232 -15.54 1.72 7.44
N TYR A 233 -16.35 2.68 7.87
CA TYR A 233 -16.03 3.56 8.99
C TYR A 233 -16.47 2.92 10.30
N ASP A 234 -15.51 2.55 11.12
CA ASP A 234 -15.69 1.82 12.37
C ASP A 234 -15.03 2.58 13.54
N PRO A 235 -15.66 3.69 14.01
CA PRO A 235 -15.06 4.53 15.03
C PRO A 235 -14.87 3.85 16.37
N GLU A 236 -15.72 2.87 16.70
CA GLU A 236 -15.71 2.17 18.00
C GLU A 236 -14.88 0.88 17.98
N GLY A 237 -14.45 0.40 16.80
CA GLY A 237 -13.68 -0.83 16.68
C GLY A 237 -14.53 -2.10 16.80
N ASP A 238 -15.77 -2.07 16.33
CA ASP A 238 -16.74 -3.17 16.41
C ASP A 238 -16.43 -4.30 15.40
N VAL A 239 -15.63 -3.99 14.37
CA VAL A 239 -15.17 -5.01 13.41
C VAL A 239 -14.09 -5.87 14.07
N SER A 240 -14.42 -7.11 14.40
CA SER A 240 -13.57 -8.01 15.21
C SER A 240 -12.20 -8.34 14.58
N SER A 241 -12.10 -8.34 13.26
CA SER A 241 -10.85 -8.60 12.53
C SER A 241 -10.79 -7.75 11.24
N PRO A 242 -10.47 -6.46 11.33
CA PRO A 242 -10.47 -5.56 10.17
C PRO A 242 -9.63 -6.08 9.00
N ARG A 243 -8.39 -6.54 9.26
CA ARG A 243 -7.51 -7.09 8.20
C ARG A 243 -8.04 -8.38 7.57
N GLY A 244 -8.67 -9.26 8.38
CA GLY A 244 -9.33 -10.47 7.88
C GLY A 244 -10.51 -10.09 6.98
N PHE A 245 -11.36 -9.19 7.45
CA PHE A 245 -12.52 -8.68 6.73
C PHE A 245 -12.13 -8.03 5.39
N GLU A 246 -11.12 -7.16 5.39
CA GLU A 246 -10.56 -6.55 4.17
C GLU A 246 -10.05 -7.61 3.20
N LYS A 247 -9.30 -8.61 3.69
CA LYS A 247 -8.70 -9.67 2.87
C LYS A 247 -9.75 -10.57 2.22
N ASP A 248 -10.77 -10.95 2.97
CA ASP A 248 -11.79 -11.89 2.51
C ASP A 248 -12.71 -11.29 1.45
N LEU A 249 -12.99 -9.98 1.55
CA LEU A 249 -13.88 -9.26 0.64
C LEU A 249 -13.16 -8.55 -0.52
N SER A 250 -11.86 -8.26 -0.39
CA SER A 250 -11.08 -7.64 -1.45
C SER A 250 -10.58 -8.68 -2.47
N GLY A 251 -10.28 -8.22 -3.68
CA GLY A 251 -9.69 -9.01 -4.75
C GLY A 251 -10.38 -8.84 -6.09
N GLN A 252 -9.93 -9.60 -7.09
CA GLN A 252 -10.54 -9.60 -8.40
C GLN A 252 -11.81 -10.48 -8.37
N LYS A 253 -12.94 -9.90 -8.73
CA LYS A 253 -14.24 -10.58 -8.87
C LYS A 253 -14.67 -10.44 -10.34
N GLU A 254 -14.39 -11.45 -11.14
CA GLU A 254 -14.61 -11.40 -12.60
C GLU A 254 -13.93 -10.18 -13.24
N LYS A 255 -14.71 -9.21 -13.72
CA LYS A 255 -14.24 -7.96 -14.35
C LYS A 255 -14.04 -6.81 -13.36
N LEU A 256 -14.53 -6.96 -12.12
CA LEU A 256 -14.54 -5.93 -11.09
C LEU A 256 -13.39 -6.14 -10.11
N GLN A 257 -12.55 -5.14 -9.92
CA GLN A 257 -11.63 -5.13 -8.80
C GLN A 257 -12.34 -4.58 -7.56
N VAL A 258 -12.36 -5.35 -6.49
CA VAL A 258 -12.95 -4.94 -5.22
C VAL A 258 -11.84 -4.63 -4.22
N LYS A 259 -11.97 -3.52 -3.51
CA LYS A 259 -11.07 -3.13 -2.44
C LYS A 259 -11.87 -2.61 -1.25
N VAL A 260 -11.78 -3.34 -0.14
CA VAL A 260 -12.39 -2.95 1.13
C VAL A 260 -11.33 -2.34 2.03
N VAL A 261 -11.67 -1.24 2.68
CA VAL A 261 -10.82 -0.57 3.67
C VAL A 261 -11.67 -0.33 4.91
N VAL A 262 -11.24 -0.92 6.02
CA VAL A 262 -11.82 -0.67 7.35
C VAL A 262 -10.96 0.38 8.05
N THR A 263 -11.58 1.47 8.49
CA THR A 263 -10.89 2.51 9.24
C THR A 263 -11.47 2.58 10.65
N SER A 264 -10.66 2.25 11.63
CA SER A 264 -11.00 2.23 13.06
C SER A 264 -10.10 3.15 13.88
N ALA A 265 -10.50 3.41 15.11
CA ALA A 265 -9.78 4.26 16.07
C ALA A 265 -8.36 3.74 16.39
#